data_5a0476f1778a41717cf12d5d3771a06b
#
_entry.id   5a0476f1778a41717cf12d5d3771a06b
#
_cell.length_a   1.000
_cell.length_b   1.000
_cell.length_c   1.000
_cell.angle_alpha   90.00
_cell.angle_beta   90.00
_cell.angle_gamma   90.00
#
_symmetry.space_group_name_H-M   'P 1'
#
loop_
_entity.id
_entity.type
_entity.pdbx_description
1 polymer ?
#
loop_
_entity_poly.entity_id
_entity_poly.type
_entity_poly.pdbx_seq_one_letter_code
_entity_poly.pdbx_strand_id
1 'polypeptide(L)'
;LRDEFYLDNVMPNWVPDGEKPLIVIMGGSQGSKIINESIFNLFDFLVDNFRIIHIYGNSLVPKLLKKTNKNYISLDFTNEVASLMQNCDLIISRSGSGSINEIINSKTPSILIPYPNAKNNHQEKNALYLSSKGGTIMIKQNKDLEKNLENNLKRIFKTDIKNKNNKYPIIELMKKNIGQLSLKNHRKEIKIIINSYNNIF
;
A
#
# COMPACT_ATOMS: atom_id res chain seq x y z
N LEU A 1 -15.13 8.32 -2.18
CA LEU A 1 -14.47 7.27 -2.96
C LEU A 1 -14.78 7.49 -4.43
N ARG A 2 -13.82 7.25 -5.32
CA ARG A 2 -14.02 7.33 -6.77
C ARG A 2 -14.93 6.18 -7.22
N ASP A 3 -15.81 6.41 -8.20
CA ASP A 3 -16.83 5.42 -8.61
C ASP A 3 -16.22 4.12 -9.14
N GLU A 4 -15.06 4.19 -9.78
CA GLU A 4 -14.28 3.05 -10.28
C GLU A 4 -13.93 1.99 -9.23
N PHE A 5 -13.89 2.36 -7.93
CA PHE A 5 -13.66 1.40 -6.85
C PHE A 5 -14.89 0.54 -6.50
N TYR A 6 -16.05 0.82 -7.09
CA TYR A 6 -17.26 0.00 -6.91
C TYR A 6 -17.48 -1.00 -8.06
N LEU A 7 -16.61 -0.97 -9.06
CA LEU A 7 -16.65 -1.87 -10.20
C LEU A 7 -15.61 -2.98 -10.02
N ASP A 8 -15.87 -4.15 -10.59
CA ASP A 8 -14.87 -5.20 -10.73
C ASP A 8 -13.96 -4.82 -11.90
N ASN A 9 -12.74 -4.46 -11.59
CA ASN A 9 -11.76 -3.98 -12.57
C ASN A 9 -10.80 -5.11 -12.97
N VAL A 10 -10.49 -5.18 -14.25
CA VAL A 10 -9.50 -6.10 -14.81
C VAL A 10 -8.12 -5.48 -14.70
N MET A 11 -7.09 -6.29 -14.50
CA MET A 11 -5.70 -5.85 -14.52
C MET A 11 -5.38 -5.16 -15.85
N PRO A 12 -4.78 -3.97 -15.84
CA PRO A 12 -4.35 -3.31 -17.07
C PRO A 12 -3.35 -4.15 -17.86
N ASN A 13 -3.49 -4.21 -19.19
CA ASN A 13 -2.68 -5.04 -20.07
C ASN A 13 -1.20 -4.62 -20.17
N TRP A 14 -0.86 -3.42 -19.72
CA TRP A 14 0.52 -2.91 -19.66
C TRP A 14 1.28 -3.35 -18.40
N VAL A 15 0.59 -3.96 -17.42
CA VAL A 15 1.25 -4.48 -16.22
C VAL A 15 2.08 -5.72 -16.59
N PRO A 16 3.36 -5.80 -16.20
CA PRO A 16 4.20 -6.93 -16.56
C PRO A 16 3.62 -8.27 -16.10
N ASP A 17 3.56 -9.25 -16.99
CA ASP A 17 3.22 -10.62 -16.64
C ASP A 17 4.34 -11.29 -15.83
N GLY A 18 4.00 -12.27 -15.04
CA GLY A 18 4.97 -13.08 -14.30
C GLY A 18 4.43 -13.67 -13.01
N GLU A 19 5.21 -14.62 -12.46
CA GLU A 19 4.85 -15.37 -11.25
C GLU A 19 5.21 -14.65 -9.94
N LYS A 20 6.06 -13.61 -10.01
CA LYS A 20 6.43 -12.83 -8.83
C LYS A 20 5.22 -12.05 -8.31
N PRO A 21 5.08 -11.86 -6.99
CA PRO A 21 4.02 -11.02 -6.44
C PRO A 21 4.07 -9.60 -6.99
N LEU A 22 2.90 -9.01 -7.23
CA LEU A 22 2.75 -7.64 -7.68
C LEU A 22 2.55 -6.70 -6.50
N ILE A 23 3.43 -5.71 -6.39
CA ILE A 23 3.34 -4.64 -5.39
C ILE A 23 3.07 -3.31 -6.07
N VAL A 24 2.02 -2.62 -5.65
CA VAL A 24 1.72 -1.25 -6.05
C VAL A 24 2.22 -0.30 -4.97
N ILE A 25 3.02 0.69 -5.37
CA ILE A 25 3.63 1.67 -4.47
C ILE A 25 3.14 3.06 -4.85
N MET A 26 2.63 3.81 -3.86
CA MET A 26 2.11 5.15 -4.08
C MET A 26 2.26 6.05 -2.86
N GLY A 27 2.72 7.28 -3.07
CA GLY A 27 2.92 8.27 -2.00
C GLY A 27 1.65 9.07 -1.62
N GLY A 28 0.46 8.66 -2.13
CA GLY A 28 -0.75 9.48 -2.14
C GLY A 28 -0.81 10.38 -3.38
N SER A 29 -1.85 11.22 -3.50
CA SER A 29 -2.12 12.03 -4.71
C SER A 29 -0.97 12.98 -5.11
N GLN A 30 -0.18 13.45 -4.16
CA GLN A 30 0.96 14.35 -4.41
C GLN A 30 2.29 13.61 -4.53
N GLY A 31 2.30 12.30 -4.32
CA GLY A 31 3.53 11.53 -4.18
C GLY A 31 4.21 11.75 -2.81
N SER A 32 5.33 11.08 -2.60
CA SER A 32 6.12 11.19 -1.37
C SER A 32 7.60 11.01 -1.66
N LYS A 33 8.37 12.09 -1.55
CA LYS A 33 9.82 12.05 -1.78
C LYS A 33 10.51 10.94 -0.96
N ILE A 34 10.20 10.84 0.33
CA ILE A 34 10.81 9.84 1.22
C ILE A 34 10.48 8.41 0.79
N ILE A 35 9.23 8.12 0.43
CA ILE A 35 8.88 6.78 -0.08
C ILE A 35 9.64 6.53 -1.38
N ASN A 36 9.65 7.48 -2.31
CA ASN A 36 10.32 7.34 -3.59
C ASN A 36 11.84 7.13 -3.42
N GLU A 37 12.48 7.82 -2.49
CA GLU A 37 13.89 7.63 -2.13
C GLU A 37 14.14 6.23 -1.54
N SER A 38 13.28 5.77 -0.64
CA SER A 38 13.39 4.42 -0.07
C SER A 38 13.21 3.33 -1.14
N ILE A 39 12.30 3.53 -2.10
CA ILE A 39 12.15 2.60 -3.23
C ILE A 39 13.41 2.59 -4.12
N PHE A 40 14.04 3.76 -4.34
CA PHE A 40 15.29 3.83 -5.07
C PHE A 40 16.42 3.06 -4.36
N ASN A 41 16.54 3.20 -3.05
CA ASN A 41 17.58 2.53 -2.25
C ASN A 41 17.35 1.01 -2.16
N LEU A 42 16.10 0.56 -2.18
CA LEU A 42 15.72 -0.86 -2.17
C LEU A 42 15.51 -1.44 -3.56
N PHE A 43 15.83 -0.71 -4.64
CA PHE A 43 15.44 -1.07 -6.01
C PHE A 43 15.83 -2.51 -6.37
N ASP A 44 17.10 -2.87 -6.21
CA ASP A 44 17.60 -4.16 -6.63
C ASP A 44 16.91 -5.31 -5.86
N PHE A 45 16.76 -5.17 -4.54
CA PHE A 45 15.98 -6.13 -3.73
C PHE A 45 14.52 -6.25 -4.22
N LEU A 46 13.88 -5.12 -4.55
CA LEU A 46 12.47 -5.12 -4.98
C LEU A 46 12.29 -5.84 -6.32
N VAL A 47 13.07 -5.52 -7.34
CA VAL A 47 12.91 -6.11 -8.68
C VAL A 47 13.37 -7.57 -8.76
N ASP A 48 14.25 -7.99 -7.85
CA ASP A 48 14.68 -9.39 -7.75
C ASP A 48 13.58 -10.30 -7.18
N ASN A 49 12.71 -9.74 -6.34
CA ASN A 49 11.70 -10.52 -5.62
C ASN A 49 10.26 -10.26 -6.08
N PHE A 50 9.96 -9.10 -6.67
CA PHE A 50 8.61 -8.63 -6.95
C PHE A 50 8.48 -8.05 -8.35
N ARG A 51 7.23 -7.92 -8.83
CA ARG A 51 6.81 -6.99 -9.88
C ARG A 51 6.34 -5.72 -9.21
N ILE A 52 6.80 -4.57 -9.67
CA ILE A 52 6.57 -3.28 -9.03
C ILE A 52 5.90 -2.31 -9.99
N ILE A 53 4.77 -1.75 -9.58
CA ILE A 53 4.18 -0.56 -10.17
C ILE A 53 4.36 0.58 -9.18
N HIS A 54 5.18 1.57 -9.55
CA HIS A 54 5.51 2.69 -8.68
C HIS A 54 4.91 4.00 -9.21
N ILE A 55 3.87 4.49 -8.54
CA ILE A 55 3.22 5.77 -8.84
C ILE A 55 3.87 6.84 -7.96
N TYR A 56 4.87 7.54 -8.52
CA TYR A 56 5.71 8.47 -7.75
C TYR A 56 5.09 9.86 -7.54
N GLY A 57 4.04 10.23 -8.31
CA GLY A 57 3.37 11.52 -8.21
C GLY A 57 4.28 12.70 -8.60
N ASN A 58 4.01 13.88 -8.03
CA ASN A 58 4.81 15.09 -8.29
C ASN A 58 6.16 15.10 -7.55
N SER A 59 6.43 14.10 -6.71
CA SER A 59 7.64 14.01 -5.87
C SER A 59 8.71 13.15 -6.51
N LEU A 60 9.04 13.44 -7.79
CA LEU A 60 10.02 12.69 -8.56
C LEU A 60 11.40 12.66 -7.89
N VAL A 61 12.02 11.48 -7.90
CA VAL A 61 13.43 11.28 -7.60
C VAL A 61 14.15 11.05 -8.94
N PRO A 62 14.91 12.02 -9.49
CA PRO A 62 15.48 11.92 -10.86
C PRO A 62 16.32 10.67 -11.11
N LYS A 63 17.00 10.17 -10.06
CA LYS A 63 17.81 8.94 -10.15
C LYS A 63 16.94 7.70 -10.39
N LEU A 64 15.68 7.70 -9.97
CA LEU A 64 14.77 6.58 -10.14
C LEU A 64 14.39 6.36 -11.61
N LEU A 65 14.30 7.44 -12.41
CA LEU A 65 14.04 7.36 -13.85
C LEU A 65 15.15 6.66 -14.65
N LYS A 66 16.35 6.58 -14.08
CA LYS A 66 17.49 5.88 -14.70
C LYS A 66 17.51 4.38 -14.42
N LYS A 67 16.67 3.91 -13.47
CA LYS A 67 16.55 2.50 -13.13
C LYS A 67 15.56 1.83 -14.07
N THR A 68 16.02 0.84 -14.81
CA THR A 68 15.18 0.03 -15.72
C THR A 68 15.26 -1.43 -15.33
N ASN A 69 14.13 -2.09 -15.28
CA ASN A 69 14.04 -3.54 -15.08
C ASN A 69 12.68 -4.03 -15.62
N LYS A 70 12.63 -5.24 -16.18
CA LYS A 70 11.38 -5.82 -16.71
C LYS A 70 10.29 -5.99 -15.65
N ASN A 71 10.67 -6.04 -14.37
CA ASN A 71 9.76 -6.19 -13.24
C ASN A 71 9.37 -4.83 -12.60
N TYR A 72 9.74 -3.69 -13.21
CA TYR A 72 9.52 -2.37 -12.63
C TYR A 72 8.95 -1.40 -13.66
N ILE A 73 7.78 -0.86 -13.34
CA ILE A 73 7.18 0.26 -14.08
C ILE A 73 7.01 1.43 -13.12
N SER A 74 7.47 2.61 -13.54
CA SER A 74 7.27 3.86 -12.82
C SER A 74 6.37 4.80 -13.61
N LEU A 75 5.38 5.39 -12.93
CA LEU A 75 4.40 6.31 -13.48
C LEU A 75 4.34 7.56 -12.60
N ASP A 76 4.18 8.73 -13.20
CA ASP A 76 3.83 9.95 -12.46
C ASP A 76 2.36 9.91 -12.01
N PHE A 77 1.47 9.40 -12.88
CA PHE A 77 0.04 9.31 -12.64
C PHE A 77 -0.58 8.16 -13.44
N THR A 78 -1.70 7.63 -12.96
CA THR A 78 -2.58 6.74 -13.73
C THR A 78 -4.03 6.89 -13.27
N ASN A 79 -4.98 6.73 -14.20
CA ASN A 79 -6.41 6.62 -13.92
C ASN A 79 -6.80 5.20 -13.48
N GLU A 80 -5.93 4.22 -13.65
CA GLU A 80 -6.22 2.80 -13.41
C GLU A 80 -5.86 2.34 -11.98
N VAL A 81 -5.82 3.30 -11.01
CA VAL A 81 -5.45 2.99 -9.61
C VAL A 81 -6.38 1.95 -9.00
N ALA A 82 -7.68 2.00 -9.29
CA ALA A 82 -8.65 1.04 -8.77
C ALA A 82 -8.35 -0.37 -9.28
N SER A 83 -8.10 -0.52 -10.59
CA SER A 83 -7.71 -1.80 -11.21
C SER A 83 -6.43 -2.36 -10.61
N LEU A 84 -5.40 -1.52 -10.46
CA LEU A 84 -4.13 -1.92 -9.86
C LEU A 84 -4.30 -2.38 -8.42
N MET A 85 -5.05 -1.61 -7.61
CA MET A 85 -5.25 -1.91 -6.19
C MET A 85 -6.06 -3.19 -5.99
N GLN A 86 -7.08 -3.47 -6.80
CA GLN A 86 -7.91 -4.66 -6.70
C GLN A 86 -7.18 -5.95 -7.13
N ASN A 87 -6.18 -5.83 -7.99
CA ASN A 87 -5.49 -6.97 -8.61
C ASN A 87 -4.03 -7.15 -8.17
N CYS A 88 -3.48 -6.30 -7.30
CA CYS A 88 -2.15 -6.50 -6.75
C CYS A 88 -2.17 -7.38 -5.48
N ASP A 89 -1.00 -7.88 -5.10
CA ASP A 89 -0.83 -8.68 -3.88
C ASP A 89 -0.66 -7.82 -2.64
N LEU A 90 -0.02 -6.64 -2.78
CA LEU A 90 0.25 -5.73 -1.68
C LEU A 90 0.30 -4.28 -2.17
N ILE A 91 -0.18 -3.36 -1.32
CA ILE A 91 -0.06 -1.91 -1.52
C ILE A 91 0.93 -1.34 -0.51
N ILE A 92 1.82 -0.46 -0.96
CA ILE A 92 2.65 0.37 -0.08
C ILE A 92 2.22 1.81 -0.28
N SER A 93 1.70 2.48 0.77
CA SER A 93 1.21 3.85 0.61
C SER A 93 1.26 4.68 1.88
N ARG A 94 0.90 5.98 1.73
CA ARG A 94 0.49 6.83 2.84
C ARG A 94 -0.86 6.39 3.38
N SER A 95 -1.19 6.85 4.60
CA SER A 95 -2.44 6.52 5.31
C SER A 95 -3.41 7.70 5.39
N GLY A 96 -3.47 8.50 4.33
CA GLY A 96 -4.51 9.53 4.17
C GLY A 96 -5.91 8.90 4.11
N SER A 97 -6.96 9.66 4.45
CA SER A 97 -8.34 9.15 4.47
C SER A 97 -8.81 8.58 3.13
N GLY A 98 -8.39 9.17 2.01
CA GLY A 98 -8.66 8.66 0.66
C GLY A 98 -8.05 7.27 0.48
N SER A 99 -6.74 7.13 0.70
CA SER A 99 -6.02 5.86 0.54
C SER A 99 -6.57 4.75 1.45
N ILE A 100 -6.95 5.09 2.69
CA ILE A 100 -7.57 4.13 3.61
C ILE A 100 -8.90 3.59 3.06
N ASN A 101 -9.76 4.47 2.55
CA ASN A 101 -11.04 4.06 1.97
C ASN A 101 -10.84 3.21 0.70
N GLU A 102 -9.86 3.57 -0.14
CA GLU A 102 -9.51 2.83 -1.35
C GLU A 102 -8.98 1.43 -1.00
N ILE A 103 -8.08 1.32 -0.02
CA ILE A 103 -7.52 0.04 0.47
C ILE A 103 -8.61 -0.88 1.04
N ILE A 104 -9.53 -0.35 1.84
CA ILE A 104 -10.63 -1.15 2.39
C ILE A 104 -11.54 -1.63 1.27
N ASN A 105 -11.86 -0.79 0.30
CA ASN A 105 -12.76 -1.15 -0.79
C ASN A 105 -12.13 -2.16 -1.75
N SER A 106 -10.85 -2.03 -2.07
CA SER A 106 -10.11 -3.00 -2.89
C SER A 106 -9.84 -4.32 -2.14
N LYS A 107 -10.01 -4.34 -0.80
CA LYS A 107 -9.72 -5.49 0.09
C LYS A 107 -8.28 -5.97 -0.02
N THR A 108 -7.36 -5.08 -0.33
CA THR A 108 -5.97 -5.43 -0.62
C THR A 108 -5.09 -5.22 0.61
N PRO A 109 -4.24 -6.19 0.97
CA PRO A 109 -3.24 -6.05 2.02
C PRO A 109 -2.36 -4.83 1.81
N SER A 110 -1.91 -4.19 2.88
CA SER A 110 -1.11 -2.99 2.72
C SER A 110 0.00 -2.84 3.77
N ILE A 111 1.06 -2.14 3.36
CA ILE A 111 2.02 -1.51 4.27
C ILE A 111 1.74 0.00 4.22
N LEU A 112 1.45 0.58 5.38
CA LEU A 112 1.16 2.00 5.50
C LEU A 112 2.33 2.72 6.16
N ILE A 113 2.76 3.82 5.53
CA ILE A 113 3.84 4.69 6.00
C ILE A 113 3.22 6.06 6.26
N PRO A 114 2.74 6.33 7.50
CA PRO A 114 2.10 7.60 7.84
C PRO A 114 3.04 8.78 7.63
N TYR A 115 2.49 9.92 7.14
CA TYR A 115 3.23 11.18 7.13
C TYR A 115 3.35 11.72 8.56
N PRO A 116 4.57 11.91 9.10
CA PRO A 116 4.77 12.23 10.52
C PRO A 116 4.22 13.60 10.91
N ASN A 117 4.18 14.56 9.96
CA ASN A 117 3.70 15.92 10.21
C ASN A 117 2.23 16.10 9.76
N ALA A 118 1.46 15.02 9.68
CA ALA A 118 0.04 15.13 9.38
C ALA A 118 -0.71 15.83 10.54
N LYS A 119 -1.58 16.80 10.21
CA LYS A 119 -2.36 17.54 11.20
C LYS A 119 -3.03 16.57 12.19
N ASN A 120 -2.89 16.81 13.48
CA ASN A 120 -3.44 15.97 14.57
C ASN A 120 -3.04 14.49 14.48
N ASN A 121 -1.92 14.17 13.84
CA ASN A 121 -1.43 12.81 13.62
C ASN A 121 -2.47 11.87 12.96
N HIS A 122 -3.39 12.42 12.16
CA HIS A 122 -4.49 11.65 11.60
C HIS A 122 -4.02 10.46 10.75
N GLN A 123 -2.88 10.58 10.04
CA GLN A 123 -2.37 9.47 9.25
C GLN A 123 -1.85 8.31 10.12
N GLU A 124 -1.14 8.59 11.21
CA GLU A 124 -0.70 7.55 12.15
C GLU A 124 -1.90 6.84 12.78
N LYS A 125 -2.93 7.58 13.19
CA LYS A 125 -4.17 7.03 13.74
C LYS A 125 -4.90 6.12 12.75
N ASN A 126 -5.02 6.54 11.49
CA ASN A 126 -5.60 5.74 10.43
C ASN A 126 -4.83 4.43 10.22
N ALA A 127 -3.50 4.50 10.16
CA ALA A 127 -2.65 3.33 9.98
C ALA A 127 -2.73 2.37 11.17
N LEU A 128 -2.73 2.88 12.40
CA LEU A 128 -2.91 2.08 13.63
C LEU A 128 -4.26 1.38 13.63
N TYR A 129 -5.34 2.09 13.26
CA TYR A 129 -6.67 1.50 13.18
C TYR A 129 -6.70 0.30 12.23
N LEU A 130 -6.23 0.44 10.98
CA LEU A 130 -6.20 -0.68 10.03
C LEU A 130 -5.25 -1.79 10.47
N SER A 131 -4.11 -1.44 11.03
CA SER A 131 -3.13 -2.42 11.54
C SER A 131 -3.73 -3.26 12.68
N SER A 132 -4.54 -2.67 13.57
CA SER A 132 -5.24 -3.40 14.63
C SER A 132 -6.26 -4.42 14.11
N LYS A 133 -6.73 -4.26 12.86
CA LYS A 133 -7.63 -5.20 12.18
C LYS A 133 -6.87 -6.33 11.45
N GLY A 134 -5.55 -6.30 11.40
CA GLY A 134 -4.71 -7.36 10.84
C GLY A 134 -4.64 -7.42 9.32
N GLY A 135 -5.23 -6.45 8.61
CA GLY A 135 -5.15 -6.36 7.13
C GLY A 135 -4.01 -5.46 6.63
N THR A 136 -3.29 -4.82 7.55
CA THR A 136 -2.28 -3.80 7.26
C THR A 136 -1.11 -3.89 8.24
N ILE A 137 0.08 -3.52 7.78
CA ILE A 137 1.25 -3.29 8.62
C ILE A 137 1.57 -1.80 8.60
N MET A 138 1.75 -1.18 9.76
CA MET A 138 2.21 0.19 9.85
C MET A 138 3.73 0.21 10.05
N ILE A 139 4.42 1.03 9.24
CA ILE A 139 5.85 1.32 9.39
C ILE A 139 6.02 2.82 9.59
N LYS A 140 6.70 3.23 10.67
CA LYS A 140 6.99 4.64 10.91
C LYS A 140 8.03 5.17 9.93
N GLN A 141 7.82 6.42 9.48
CA GLN A 141 8.83 7.13 8.70
C GLN A 141 9.93 7.64 9.64
N ASN A 142 10.99 6.85 9.78
CA ASN A 142 12.18 7.18 10.55
C ASN A 142 13.45 6.68 9.82
N LYS A 143 14.61 6.79 10.44
CA LYS A 143 15.90 6.34 9.88
C LYS A 143 15.95 4.84 9.52
N ASP A 144 15.11 4.02 10.12
CA ASP A 144 15.06 2.57 9.89
C ASP A 144 13.98 2.18 8.87
N LEU A 145 13.37 3.14 8.15
CA LEU A 145 12.27 2.89 7.24
C LEU A 145 12.59 1.80 6.20
N GLU A 146 13.71 1.91 5.52
CA GLU A 146 14.12 0.98 4.46
C GLU A 146 14.34 -0.42 5.01
N LYS A 147 15.10 -0.54 6.11
CA LYS A 147 15.34 -1.80 6.80
C LYS A 147 14.03 -2.46 7.27
N ASN A 148 13.12 -1.67 7.83
CA ASN A 148 11.82 -2.17 8.27
C ASN A 148 10.94 -2.58 7.10
N LEU A 149 10.97 -1.84 5.98
CA LEU A 149 10.24 -2.18 4.77
C LEU A 149 10.74 -3.51 4.20
N GLU A 150 12.03 -3.65 4.00
CA GLU A 150 12.66 -4.89 3.51
C GLU A 150 12.33 -6.09 4.39
N ASN A 151 12.51 -5.97 5.72
CA ASN A 151 12.23 -7.05 6.67
C ASN A 151 10.75 -7.46 6.66
N ASN A 152 9.82 -6.51 6.58
CA ASN A 152 8.40 -6.83 6.51
C ASN A 152 8.03 -7.49 5.18
N LEU A 153 8.59 -7.03 4.04
CA LEU A 153 8.38 -7.68 2.75
C LEU A 153 8.89 -9.13 2.76
N LYS A 154 10.11 -9.37 3.25
CA LYS A 154 10.65 -10.73 3.41
C LYS A 154 9.74 -11.62 4.28
N ARG A 155 9.20 -11.06 5.37
CA ARG A 155 8.32 -11.80 6.27
C ARG A 155 6.96 -12.12 5.63
N ILE A 156 6.34 -11.13 4.98
CA ILE A 156 4.99 -11.25 4.36
C ILE A 156 5.02 -12.27 3.23
N PHE A 157 6.04 -12.24 2.39
CA PHE A 157 6.17 -13.08 1.21
C PHE A 157 7.02 -14.34 1.44
N LYS A 158 7.27 -14.68 2.71
CA LYS A 158 7.90 -15.96 3.03
C LYS A 158 7.01 -17.09 2.55
N THR A 159 7.54 -17.91 1.62
CA THR A 159 6.81 -19.05 1.09
C THR A 159 6.68 -20.15 2.14
N ASP A 160 5.50 -20.75 2.22
CA ASP A 160 5.31 -22.01 2.93
C ASP A 160 5.56 -23.18 1.98
N ILE A 161 6.78 -23.72 1.99
CA ILE A 161 7.20 -24.84 1.13
C ILE A 161 6.35 -26.10 1.35
N LYS A 162 5.72 -26.24 2.53
CA LYS A 162 4.89 -27.40 2.88
C LYS A 162 3.47 -27.29 2.37
N ASN A 163 2.99 -26.08 2.07
CA ASN A 163 1.61 -25.86 1.65
C ASN A 163 1.54 -25.27 0.24
N LYS A 164 1.54 -26.15 -0.77
CA LYS A 164 1.46 -25.77 -2.20
C LYS A 164 0.21 -24.94 -2.55
N ASN A 165 -0.88 -25.06 -1.76
CA ASN A 165 -2.14 -24.35 -2.00
C ASN A 165 -2.16 -22.94 -1.37
N ASN A 166 -1.20 -22.61 -0.51
CA ASN A 166 -1.11 -21.30 0.14
C ASN A 166 0.34 -20.79 0.09
N LYS A 167 0.70 -20.21 -1.06
CA LYS A 167 2.06 -19.78 -1.36
C LYS A 167 2.55 -18.69 -0.38
N TYR A 168 1.65 -17.80 0.06
CA TYR A 168 1.96 -16.69 0.96
C TYR A 168 0.94 -16.58 2.10
N PRO A 169 1.05 -17.38 3.15
CA PRO A 169 0.01 -17.49 4.19
C PRO A 169 -0.28 -16.18 4.91
N ILE A 170 0.72 -15.30 5.09
CA ILE A 170 0.51 -13.99 5.72
C ILE A 170 -0.32 -13.08 4.83
N ILE A 171 -0.07 -13.05 3.52
CA ILE A 171 -0.88 -12.28 2.55
C ILE A 171 -2.34 -12.75 2.57
N GLU A 172 -2.57 -14.06 2.56
CA GLU A 172 -3.93 -14.60 2.59
C GLU A 172 -4.66 -14.25 3.90
N LEU A 173 -3.96 -14.32 5.01
CA LEU A 173 -4.52 -13.87 6.30
C LEU A 173 -4.86 -12.36 6.28
N MET A 174 -3.96 -11.53 5.75
CA MET A 174 -4.19 -10.09 5.61
C MET A 174 -5.39 -9.79 4.68
N LYS A 175 -5.52 -10.49 3.55
CA LYS A 175 -6.67 -10.39 2.63
C LYS A 175 -7.97 -10.73 3.35
N LYS A 176 -8.00 -11.84 4.07
CA LYS A 176 -9.16 -12.26 4.86
C LYS A 176 -9.57 -11.18 5.87
N ASN A 177 -8.60 -10.64 6.60
CA ASN A 177 -8.86 -9.66 7.65
C ASN A 177 -9.40 -8.33 7.08
N ILE A 178 -8.78 -7.80 6.02
CA ILE A 178 -9.24 -6.55 5.41
C ILE A 178 -10.58 -6.74 4.69
N GLY A 179 -10.83 -7.91 4.11
CA GLY A 179 -12.10 -8.26 3.46
C GLY A 179 -13.30 -8.30 4.42
N GLN A 180 -13.06 -8.42 5.73
CA GLN A 180 -14.09 -8.36 6.76
C GLN A 180 -14.50 -6.93 7.12
N LEU A 181 -13.73 -5.92 6.70
CA LEU A 181 -14.04 -4.53 6.96
C LEU A 181 -15.15 -4.05 6.03
N SER A 182 -16.23 -3.56 6.62
CA SER A 182 -17.34 -2.95 5.88
C SER A 182 -17.15 -1.45 5.80
N LEU A 183 -17.27 -0.88 4.60
CA LEU A 183 -17.22 0.57 4.41
C LEU A 183 -18.28 1.33 5.24
N LYS A 184 -19.46 0.74 5.48
CA LYS A 184 -20.51 1.34 6.31
C LYS A 184 -20.07 1.44 7.77
N ASN A 185 -19.52 0.35 8.32
CA ASN A 185 -19.03 0.33 9.69
C ASN A 185 -17.79 1.20 9.87
N HIS A 186 -16.89 1.15 8.89
CA HIS A 186 -15.67 1.95 8.86
C HIS A 186 -15.95 3.46 8.85
N ARG A 187 -16.89 3.94 8.02
CA ARG A 187 -17.31 5.35 8.02
C ARG A 187 -17.90 5.79 9.36
N LYS A 188 -18.62 4.88 10.04
CA LYS A 188 -19.18 5.14 11.37
C LYS A 188 -18.08 5.24 12.42
N GLU A 189 -17.13 4.33 12.40
CA GLU A 189 -15.99 4.31 13.34
C GLU A 189 -15.04 5.49 13.10
N ILE A 190 -14.73 5.84 11.85
CA ILE A 190 -13.95 7.07 11.53
C ILE A 190 -14.69 8.33 11.97
N LYS A 191 -16.01 8.42 11.77
CA LYS A 191 -16.79 9.56 12.30
C LYS A 191 -16.73 9.64 13.83
N ILE A 192 -16.78 8.53 14.52
CA ILE A 192 -16.64 8.48 15.98
C ILE A 192 -15.26 8.97 16.39
N ILE A 193 -14.21 8.51 15.71
CA ILE A 193 -12.83 8.96 15.95
C ILE A 193 -12.70 10.47 15.71
N ILE A 194 -13.21 10.98 14.59
CA ILE A 194 -13.16 12.41 14.26
C ILE A 194 -13.96 13.24 15.28
N ASN A 195 -15.17 12.80 15.65
CA ASN A 195 -16.02 13.52 16.59
C ASN A 195 -15.48 13.51 18.02
N SER A 196 -14.80 12.45 18.46
CA SER A 196 -14.14 12.40 19.76
C SER A 196 -12.99 13.42 19.89
N TYR A 197 -12.44 13.89 18.74
CA TYR A 197 -11.42 14.95 18.71
C TYR A 197 -12.02 16.36 18.64
N ASN A 198 -13.18 16.54 18.01
CA ASN A 198 -13.86 17.84 17.95
C ASN A 198 -14.52 18.24 19.27
N ASN A 199 -14.73 17.29 20.19
CA ASN A 199 -15.30 17.55 21.52
C ASN A 199 -14.24 17.80 22.61
N ILE A 200 -12.95 17.87 22.25
CA ILE A 200 -11.84 18.13 23.19
C ILE A 200 -11.32 19.59 23.07
N PHE A 201 -11.97 20.42 22.22
CA PHE A 201 -11.65 21.85 22.06
C PHE A 201 -12.91 22.70 22.14
#